data_3e343dec21ea8395144802409a510c1d
#
_entry.id   3e343dec21ea8395144802409a510c1d
#
_cell.length_a   1.000
_cell.length_b   1.000
_cell.length_c   1.000
_cell.angle_alpha   90.00
_cell.angle_beta   90.00
_cell.angle_gamma   90.00
#
_symmetry.space_group_name_H-M   'P 1'
#
loop_
_entity.id
_entity.type
_entity.pdbx_description
1 polymer ?
#
loop_
_entity_poly.entity_id
_entity_poly.type
_entity_poly.pdbx_seq_one_letter_code
_entity_poly.pdbx_strand_id
1 'polypeptide(L)'
;MKKSVVVAAAALAALVGGVSIAAASGEVAVINYNVKGKFSPKKYKPAKLTFGVNLSAPNPPNITISPMQVADMRFPAKGVMQFTPKKGLPVCKATPTQLSVSPEAAYATCPKAYIGHGEATFQLGQNNSSIAFRKGTVVIFYGGMSGKNVKIKFSAWSGDTNAGVYAEGILKPNGQMKIAMPVLTADSSVTSLNLAIPGTGVSGAFANGTPYSLKKGLDAGFVKVKCRQGQNLKFATTFTLGSRNSLGQPTGPTTTVSANSSSKCGS
;
A
#
# COMPACT_ATOMS: atom_id res chain seq x y z
N MET A 1 9.08 48.39 8.44
CA MET A 1 8.43 47.50 7.46
C MET A 1 9.40 46.43 7.06
N LYS A 2 9.31 45.22 7.65
CA LYS A 2 10.16 44.07 7.29
C LYS A 2 9.39 43.19 6.34
N LYS A 3 9.89 43.04 5.09
CA LYS A 3 9.32 42.16 4.08
C LYS A 3 9.79 40.74 4.35
N SER A 4 8.86 39.86 4.71
CA SER A 4 9.13 38.42 4.79
C SER A 4 9.21 37.84 3.38
N VAL A 5 10.36 37.33 3.01
CA VAL A 5 10.57 36.58 1.77
C VAL A 5 10.19 35.13 2.06
N VAL A 6 9.08 34.70 1.45
CA VAL A 6 8.71 33.28 1.44
C VAL A 6 9.52 32.62 0.32
N VAL A 7 10.53 31.85 0.69
CA VAL A 7 11.26 31.01 -0.25
C VAL A 7 10.48 29.74 -0.48
N ALA A 8 9.80 29.67 -1.62
CA ALA A 8 9.21 28.45 -2.12
C ALA A 8 10.33 27.56 -2.70
N ALA A 9 10.74 26.54 -1.98
CA ALA A 9 11.63 25.52 -2.50
C ALA A 9 10.81 24.58 -3.41
N ALA A 10 10.84 24.86 -4.71
CA ALA A 10 10.35 23.94 -5.73
C ALA A 10 11.42 22.88 -5.98
N ALA A 11 11.27 21.72 -5.40
CA ALA A 11 12.04 20.53 -5.77
C ALA A 11 11.48 19.98 -7.08
N LEU A 12 12.19 20.20 -8.18
CA LEU A 12 11.96 19.53 -9.46
C LEU A 12 12.31 18.04 -9.30
N ALA A 13 11.31 17.20 -9.13
CA ALA A 13 11.41 15.78 -9.41
C ALA A 13 10.55 15.49 -10.65
N ALA A 14 11.17 15.54 -11.80
CA ALA A 14 10.60 15.05 -13.06
C ALA A 14 10.63 13.53 -13.04
N LEU A 15 9.55 12.90 -12.54
CA LEU A 15 9.23 11.49 -12.74
C LEU A 15 7.71 11.34 -12.76
N VAL A 16 7.23 11.06 -13.94
CA VAL A 16 5.90 10.53 -14.31
C VAL A 16 4.82 10.61 -13.21
N GLY A 17 4.11 11.72 -13.15
CA GLY A 17 2.67 11.76 -12.92
C GLY A 17 2.11 11.73 -11.51
N GLY A 18 2.84 12.00 -10.45
CA GLY A 18 2.25 12.17 -9.12
C GLY A 18 2.13 13.64 -8.71
N VAL A 19 0.93 14.11 -8.41
CA VAL A 19 0.73 15.41 -7.75
C VAL A 19 0.56 15.17 -6.26
N SER A 20 1.42 15.76 -5.44
CA SER A 20 1.33 15.71 -3.99
C SER A 20 0.65 16.98 -3.46
N ILE A 21 -0.23 16.83 -2.47
CA ILE A 21 -0.84 17.93 -1.74
C ILE A 21 -0.32 17.83 -0.31
N ALA A 22 0.35 18.89 0.16
CA ALA A 22 0.86 18.96 1.52
C ALA A 22 -0.30 19.11 2.53
N ALA A 23 -0.18 18.45 3.67
CA ALA A 23 -1.08 18.62 4.80
C ALA A 23 -0.71 19.88 5.60
N ALA A 24 -1.61 20.32 6.48
CA ALA A 24 -1.35 21.41 7.41
C ALA A 24 -0.17 21.15 8.35
N SER A 25 0.15 19.88 8.62
CA SER A 25 1.33 19.41 9.38
C SER A 25 2.63 19.39 8.56
N GLY A 26 2.55 19.67 7.25
CA GLY A 26 3.70 19.69 6.33
C GLY A 26 4.13 18.32 5.80
N GLU A 27 3.50 17.22 6.20
CA GLU A 27 3.76 15.89 5.65
C GLU A 27 3.31 15.81 4.19
N VAL A 28 4.10 15.13 3.37
CA VAL A 28 3.87 14.99 1.93
C VAL A 28 3.75 13.52 1.56
N ALA A 29 2.77 13.20 0.74
CA ALA A 29 2.60 11.88 0.16
C ALA A 29 2.90 11.92 -1.35
N VAL A 30 3.66 10.96 -1.82
CA VAL A 30 3.84 10.67 -3.24
C VAL A 30 3.33 9.26 -3.51
N ILE A 31 2.43 9.13 -4.48
CA ILE A 31 1.93 7.83 -4.92
C ILE A 31 2.29 7.58 -6.38
N ASN A 32 2.56 6.33 -6.68
CA ASN A 32 2.85 5.87 -8.04
C ASN A 32 2.06 4.60 -8.33
N TYR A 33 1.12 4.69 -9.25
CA TYR A 33 0.38 3.54 -9.75
C TYR A 33 0.83 3.24 -11.18
N ASN A 34 1.09 1.97 -11.45
CA ASN A 34 1.41 1.52 -12.80
C ASN A 34 0.57 0.29 -13.14
N VAL A 35 -0.05 0.31 -14.32
CA VAL A 35 -0.89 -0.77 -14.83
C VAL A 35 -0.31 -1.26 -16.13
N LYS A 36 0.19 -2.51 -16.14
CA LYS A 36 0.78 -3.16 -17.31
C LYS A 36 -0.05 -4.34 -17.78
N GLY A 37 -0.20 -4.48 -19.09
CA GLY A 37 -0.91 -5.62 -19.70
C GLY A 37 -1.29 -5.38 -21.15
N LYS A 38 -2.02 -6.32 -21.71
CA LYS A 38 -2.64 -6.15 -23.01
C LYS A 38 -4.03 -5.54 -22.80
N PHE A 39 -4.29 -4.38 -23.38
CA PHE A 39 -5.53 -3.64 -23.15
C PHE A 39 -6.51 -3.77 -24.31
N SER A 40 -7.79 -3.52 -24.03
CA SER A 40 -8.86 -3.50 -25.00
C SER A 40 -9.94 -2.51 -24.59
N PRO A 41 -10.45 -1.65 -25.49
CA PRO A 41 -11.56 -0.77 -25.16
C PRO A 41 -12.91 -1.49 -25.05
N LYS A 42 -12.99 -2.71 -25.57
CA LYS A 42 -14.24 -3.49 -25.64
C LYS A 42 -14.36 -4.54 -24.53
N LYS A 43 -13.23 -5.12 -24.08
CA LYS A 43 -13.21 -6.26 -23.15
C LYS A 43 -12.24 -6.00 -22.00
N TYR A 44 -12.60 -6.47 -20.80
CA TYR A 44 -11.67 -6.52 -19.67
C TYR A 44 -10.55 -7.52 -19.95
N LYS A 45 -9.32 -7.10 -19.73
CA LYS A 45 -8.12 -7.93 -19.89
C LYS A 45 -7.36 -7.98 -18.57
N PRO A 46 -6.75 -9.12 -18.23
CA PRO A 46 -5.87 -9.21 -17.06
C PRO A 46 -4.74 -8.21 -17.15
N ALA A 47 -4.44 -7.57 -16.02
CA ALA A 47 -3.38 -6.58 -15.90
C ALA A 47 -2.58 -6.79 -14.61
N LYS A 48 -1.30 -6.40 -14.62
CA LYS A 48 -0.48 -6.25 -13.43
C LYS A 48 -0.68 -4.82 -12.91
N LEU A 49 -1.06 -4.70 -11.65
CA LEU A 49 -1.08 -3.44 -10.93
C LEU A 49 0.15 -3.38 -10.02
N THR A 50 0.94 -2.33 -10.14
CA THR A 50 1.91 -1.96 -9.10
C THR A 50 1.48 -0.66 -8.46
N PHE A 51 1.76 -0.55 -7.18
CA PHE A 51 1.37 0.57 -6.34
C PHE A 51 2.52 0.93 -5.43
N GLY A 52 2.97 2.17 -5.49
CA GLY A 52 4.00 2.73 -4.63
C GLY A 52 3.46 3.91 -3.83
N VAL A 53 3.85 4.00 -2.57
CA VAL A 53 3.63 5.15 -1.67
C VAL A 53 4.94 5.51 -1.03
N ASN A 54 5.21 6.81 -0.93
CA ASN A 54 6.22 7.38 -0.05
C ASN A 54 5.60 8.52 0.73
N LEU A 55 5.76 8.48 2.04
CA LEU A 55 5.45 9.58 2.95
C LEU A 55 6.76 10.20 3.43
N SER A 56 6.82 11.51 3.46
CA SER A 56 7.96 12.26 3.97
C SER A 56 7.49 13.39 4.87
N ALA A 57 8.30 13.70 5.90
CA ALA A 57 8.12 14.88 6.72
C ALA A 57 8.75 16.11 6.03
N PRO A 58 8.28 17.34 6.36
CA PRO A 58 8.68 18.54 5.64
C PRO A 58 10.13 18.97 5.88
N ASN A 59 10.71 18.60 7.03
CA ASN A 59 12.05 19.05 7.45
C ASN A 59 12.87 17.87 7.98
N PRO A 60 13.60 17.13 7.14
CA PRO A 60 14.58 16.16 7.62
C PRO A 60 15.76 16.91 8.31
N PRO A 61 16.50 16.30 9.29
CA PRO A 61 16.47 14.87 9.59
C PRO A 61 15.64 14.48 10.82
N ASN A 62 15.01 15.39 11.54
CA ASN A 62 14.52 15.14 12.91
C ASN A 62 13.00 15.11 13.06
N ILE A 63 12.22 15.17 11.97
CA ILE A 63 10.77 15.12 12.06
C ILE A 63 10.27 13.76 11.65
N THR A 64 9.60 13.11 12.57
CA THR A 64 8.93 11.83 12.40
C THR A 64 7.61 12.03 11.66
N ILE A 65 7.25 11.06 10.83
CA ILE A 65 5.92 11.00 10.21
C ILE A 65 4.93 10.51 11.26
N SER A 66 3.82 11.23 11.39
CA SER A 66 2.72 10.82 12.29
C SER A 66 2.21 9.43 11.92
N PRO A 67 1.80 8.59 12.90
CA PRO A 67 1.26 7.27 12.63
C PRO A 67 0.15 7.30 11.59
N MET A 68 0.27 6.49 10.55
CA MET A 68 -0.79 6.30 9.58
C MET A 68 -1.92 5.48 10.21
N GLN A 69 -3.11 6.05 10.30
CA GLN A 69 -4.29 5.40 10.86
C GLN A 69 -5.12 4.71 9.77
N VAL A 70 -5.30 5.39 8.64
CA VAL A 70 -6.12 4.91 7.51
C VAL A 70 -5.47 5.27 6.19
N ALA A 71 -5.53 4.33 5.23
CA ALA A 71 -5.32 4.59 3.81
C ALA A 71 -6.65 4.42 3.06
N ASP A 72 -7.14 5.48 2.42
CA ASP A 72 -8.33 5.48 1.54
C ASP A 72 -7.85 5.62 0.10
N MET A 73 -7.88 4.52 -0.64
CA MET A 73 -7.39 4.41 -2.01
C MET A 73 -8.56 4.45 -2.99
N ARG A 74 -8.38 5.19 -4.08
CA ARG A 74 -9.34 5.32 -5.17
C ARG A 74 -8.72 4.83 -6.46
N PHE A 75 -9.23 3.70 -6.94
CA PHE A 75 -8.90 3.12 -8.25
C PHE A 75 -9.86 3.67 -9.33
N PRO A 76 -9.47 3.59 -10.61
CA PRO A 76 -10.38 3.93 -11.72
C PRO A 76 -11.71 3.19 -11.58
N ALA A 77 -12.80 3.95 -11.72
CA ALA A 77 -14.14 3.49 -11.38
C ALA A 77 -14.66 2.38 -12.30
N LYS A 78 -15.81 1.86 -11.92
CA LYS A 78 -16.64 0.90 -12.65
C LYS A 78 -16.66 1.19 -14.17
N GLY A 79 -16.37 0.16 -14.94
CA GLY A 79 -16.30 0.26 -16.42
C GLY A 79 -14.88 0.34 -16.96
N VAL A 80 -13.87 0.68 -16.13
CA VAL A 80 -12.47 0.78 -16.53
C VAL A 80 -11.61 -0.27 -15.83
N MET A 81 -11.66 -0.34 -14.52
CA MET A 81 -10.91 -1.30 -13.72
C MET A 81 -11.84 -2.11 -12.83
N GLN A 82 -11.54 -3.37 -12.66
CA GLN A 82 -12.23 -4.24 -11.71
C GLN A 82 -11.27 -5.23 -11.08
N PHE A 83 -11.58 -5.58 -9.85
CA PHE A 83 -10.91 -6.60 -9.07
C PHE A 83 -11.88 -7.77 -8.93
N THR A 84 -11.70 -8.77 -9.76
CA THR A 84 -12.62 -9.90 -9.81
C THR A 84 -11.81 -11.17 -9.63
N PRO A 85 -12.04 -11.90 -8.53
CA PRO A 85 -11.37 -13.17 -8.34
C PRO A 85 -11.69 -14.10 -9.51
N LYS A 86 -10.70 -14.86 -9.94
CA LYS A 86 -10.92 -15.94 -10.90
C LYS A 86 -11.96 -16.92 -10.30
N LYS A 87 -12.88 -17.41 -11.12
CA LYS A 87 -13.83 -18.45 -10.67
C LYS A 87 -13.04 -19.61 -10.04
N GLY A 88 -13.41 -19.97 -8.81
CA GLY A 88 -12.73 -21.00 -8.04
C GLY A 88 -11.45 -20.57 -7.33
N LEU A 89 -11.09 -19.26 -7.31
CA LEU A 89 -10.00 -18.79 -6.47
C LEU A 89 -10.35 -19.03 -4.99
N PRO A 90 -9.57 -19.82 -4.27
CA PRO A 90 -9.83 -20.09 -2.86
C PRO A 90 -9.73 -18.83 -2.00
N VAL A 91 -10.52 -18.80 -0.95
CA VAL A 91 -10.51 -17.71 0.04
C VAL A 91 -9.49 -18.03 1.14
N CYS A 92 -8.66 -17.07 1.49
CA CYS A 92 -7.84 -17.16 2.69
C CYS A 92 -8.71 -16.92 3.93
N LYS A 93 -9.00 -18.00 4.67
CA LYS A 93 -9.80 -17.96 5.91
C LYS A 93 -8.96 -17.73 7.16
N ALA A 94 -7.65 -17.62 7.02
CA ALA A 94 -6.72 -17.42 8.13
C ALA A 94 -7.08 -16.20 9.00
N THR A 95 -6.88 -16.37 10.30
CA THR A 95 -7.06 -15.29 11.29
C THR A 95 -5.93 -14.24 11.22
N PRO A 96 -6.11 -13.06 11.81
CA PRO A 96 -5.03 -12.08 11.93
C PRO A 96 -3.74 -12.67 12.52
N THR A 97 -3.83 -13.43 13.59
CA THR A 97 -2.67 -14.07 14.25
C THR A 97 -1.94 -15.04 13.32
N GLN A 98 -2.67 -15.82 12.52
CA GLN A 98 -2.08 -16.76 11.57
C GLN A 98 -1.39 -16.07 10.38
N LEU A 99 -1.69 -14.80 10.13
CA LEU A 99 -1.08 -14.00 9.07
C LEU A 99 -0.07 -12.98 9.58
N SER A 100 0.05 -12.77 10.90
CA SER A 100 1.08 -11.91 11.50
C SER A 100 2.36 -12.69 11.79
N VAL A 101 2.83 -13.43 10.79
CA VAL A 101 3.97 -14.36 10.86
C VAL A 101 4.89 -14.14 9.66
N SER A 102 6.00 -14.87 9.58
CA SER A 102 6.92 -14.77 8.45
C SER A 102 6.23 -14.94 7.09
N PRO A 103 6.76 -14.35 6.01
CA PRO A 103 6.14 -14.43 4.68
C PRO A 103 5.90 -15.86 4.21
N GLU A 104 6.83 -16.78 4.51
CA GLU A 104 6.69 -18.20 4.17
C GLU A 104 5.56 -18.87 4.94
N ALA A 105 5.48 -18.62 6.25
CA ALA A 105 4.43 -19.19 7.09
C ALA A 105 3.06 -18.63 6.71
N ALA A 106 2.96 -17.33 6.45
CA ALA A 106 1.72 -16.71 5.93
C ALA A 106 1.32 -17.31 4.58
N TYR A 107 2.29 -17.47 3.66
CA TYR A 107 2.06 -18.10 2.37
C TYR A 107 1.62 -19.56 2.52
N ALA A 108 2.29 -20.33 3.38
CA ALA A 108 1.94 -21.73 3.64
C ALA A 108 0.52 -21.90 4.19
N THR A 109 0.03 -20.92 4.93
CA THR A 109 -1.34 -20.92 5.49
C THR A 109 -2.40 -20.74 4.39
N CYS A 110 -2.14 -19.92 3.35
CA CYS A 110 -3.10 -19.61 2.30
C CYS A 110 -2.50 -19.65 0.87
N PRO A 111 -1.79 -20.71 0.45
CA PRO A 111 -0.96 -20.69 -0.76
C PRO A 111 -1.76 -20.54 -2.05
N LYS A 112 -3.02 -21.01 -2.06
CA LYS A 112 -3.92 -20.92 -3.23
C LYS A 112 -4.71 -19.62 -3.28
N ALA A 113 -4.75 -18.84 -2.20
CA ALA A 113 -5.40 -17.54 -2.13
C ALA A 113 -4.42 -16.36 -2.32
N TYR A 114 -3.14 -16.63 -2.52
CA TYR A 114 -2.10 -15.64 -2.76
C TYR A 114 -2.33 -14.89 -4.08
N ILE A 115 -2.39 -13.56 -4.03
CA ILE A 115 -2.66 -12.72 -5.20
C ILE A 115 -1.56 -11.70 -5.48
N GLY A 116 -0.68 -11.42 -4.53
CA GLY A 116 0.38 -10.44 -4.73
C GLY A 116 1.30 -10.30 -3.52
N HIS A 117 2.30 -9.44 -3.68
CA HIS A 117 3.27 -9.15 -2.63
C HIS A 117 3.93 -7.78 -2.84
N GLY A 118 4.75 -7.41 -1.91
CA GLY A 118 5.57 -6.22 -1.98
C GLY A 118 6.43 -6.01 -0.74
N GLU A 119 6.82 -4.76 -0.55
CA GLU A 119 7.65 -4.32 0.57
C GLU A 119 7.02 -3.10 1.22
N ALA A 120 7.21 -2.96 2.52
CA ALA A 120 6.89 -1.78 3.29
C ALA A 120 8.13 -1.32 4.07
N THR A 121 8.22 -0.01 4.31
CA THR A 121 9.17 0.55 5.27
C THR A 121 8.39 1.14 6.42
N PHE A 122 8.77 0.78 7.63
CA PHE A 122 8.20 1.28 8.87
C PHE A 122 9.21 2.19 9.56
N GLN A 123 8.75 3.34 10.01
CA GLN A 123 9.47 4.18 10.95
C GLN A 123 9.07 3.77 12.35
N LEU A 124 10.04 3.59 13.23
CA LEU A 124 9.86 3.32 14.66
C LEU A 124 10.52 4.44 15.45
N GLY A 125 9.89 4.85 16.56
CA GLY A 125 10.34 5.97 17.39
C GLY A 125 9.89 7.33 16.86
N GLN A 126 9.07 8.05 17.62
CA GLN A 126 8.58 9.39 17.26
C GLN A 126 9.31 10.50 18.01
N ASN A 127 9.80 10.21 19.18
CA ASN A 127 10.12 11.26 20.14
C ASN A 127 11.60 11.38 20.51
N ASN A 128 12.51 10.71 19.82
CA ASN A 128 13.92 10.76 20.21
C ASN A 128 14.93 10.53 19.09
N SER A 129 16.16 10.81 19.41
CA SER A 129 17.40 10.72 18.66
C SER A 129 17.70 9.38 17.96
N SER A 130 16.81 8.39 18.03
CA SER A 130 16.97 7.07 17.43
C SER A 130 15.77 6.64 16.60
N ILE A 131 15.43 7.43 15.56
CA ILE A 131 14.46 7.00 14.56
C ILE A 131 15.07 5.83 13.80
N ALA A 132 14.40 4.68 13.85
CA ALA A 132 14.82 3.49 13.14
C ALA A 132 13.85 3.21 11.98
N PHE A 133 14.39 2.97 10.79
CA PHE A 133 13.62 2.48 9.65
C PHE A 133 13.80 0.97 9.52
N ARG A 134 12.69 0.25 9.40
CA ARG A 134 12.69 -1.21 9.24
C ARG A 134 11.93 -1.59 7.98
N LYS A 135 12.53 -2.48 7.20
CA LYS A 135 11.88 -3.04 6.01
C LYS A 135 11.06 -4.26 6.39
N GLY A 136 9.94 -4.44 5.71
CA GLY A 136 9.09 -5.60 5.85
C GLY A 136 8.61 -6.12 4.51
N THR A 137 8.49 -7.43 4.40
CA THR A 137 7.85 -8.10 3.25
C THR A 137 6.36 -8.13 3.45
N VAL A 138 5.61 -7.76 2.42
CA VAL A 138 4.15 -7.81 2.41
C VAL A 138 3.68 -8.94 1.50
N VAL A 139 2.77 -9.78 1.99
CA VAL A 139 2.09 -10.83 1.22
C VAL A 139 0.62 -10.50 1.16
N ILE A 140 0.01 -10.64 -0.01
CA ILE A 140 -1.37 -10.23 -0.27
C ILE A 140 -2.21 -11.45 -0.63
N PHE A 141 -3.37 -11.58 0.04
CA PHE A 141 -4.29 -12.70 -0.17
C PHE A 141 -5.69 -12.22 -0.53
N TYR A 142 -6.40 -13.03 -1.29
CA TYR A 142 -7.83 -12.90 -1.48
C TYR A 142 -8.58 -13.34 -0.22
N GLY A 143 -9.25 -12.42 0.44
CA GLY A 143 -9.99 -12.64 1.69
C GLY A 143 -11.46 -13.04 1.49
N GLY A 144 -11.92 -13.19 0.23
CA GLY A 144 -13.31 -13.50 -0.07
C GLY A 144 -14.15 -12.29 -0.45
N MET A 145 -15.46 -12.49 -0.46
CA MET A 145 -16.45 -11.45 -0.73
C MET A 145 -17.21 -11.09 0.55
N SER A 146 -17.57 -9.82 0.69
CA SER A 146 -18.52 -9.31 1.69
C SER A 146 -19.63 -8.57 0.95
N GLY A 147 -20.71 -9.26 0.65
CA GLY A 147 -21.70 -8.79 -0.32
C GLY A 147 -21.06 -8.58 -1.70
N LYS A 148 -21.12 -7.34 -2.21
CA LYS A 148 -20.50 -6.97 -3.49
C LYS A 148 -19.05 -6.51 -3.36
N ASN A 149 -18.50 -6.42 -2.13
CA ASN A 149 -17.16 -5.93 -1.88
C ASN A 149 -16.16 -7.08 -1.87
N VAL A 150 -14.94 -6.80 -2.34
CA VAL A 150 -13.84 -7.75 -2.30
C VAL A 150 -13.00 -7.49 -1.05
N LYS A 151 -12.75 -8.52 -0.26
CA LYS A 151 -11.82 -8.48 0.86
C LYS A 151 -10.42 -8.82 0.40
N ILE A 152 -9.46 -8.01 0.79
CA ILE A 152 -8.03 -8.22 0.55
C ILE A 152 -7.34 -8.25 1.90
N LYS A 153 -6.54 -9.28 2.14
CA LYS A 153 -5.77 -9.45 3.38
C LYS A 153 -4.30 -9.17 3.10
N PHE A 154 -3.69 -8.41 3.98
CA PHE A 154 -2.28 -8.06 3.93
C PHE A 154 -1.59 -8.64 5.16
N SER A 155 -0.53 -9.39 4.94
CA SER A 155 0.41 -9.84 5.96
C SER A 155 1.71 -9.09 5.72
N ALA A 156 2.19 -8.32 6.68
CA ALA A 156 3.47 -7.65 6.59
C ALA A 156 4.38 -8.14 7.72
N TRP A 157 5.62 -8.46 7.40
CA TRP A 157 6.60 -8.99 8.33
C TRP A 157 7.94 -8.28 8.20
N SER A 158 8.49 -7.85 9.31
CA SER A 158 9.86 -7.34 9.40
C SER A 158 10.77 -8.36 10.07
N GLY A 159 11.76 -8.84 9.33
CA GLY A 159 12.77 -9.75 9.87
C GLY A 159 13.64 -9.09 10.93
N ASP A 160 13.92 -7.78 10.77
CA ASP A 160 14.74 -7.01 11.69
C ASP A 160 14.13 -6.92 13.11
N THR A 161 12.81 -6.84 13.19
CA THR A 161 12.09 -6.75 14.47
C THR A 161 11.48 -8.10 14.89
N ASN A 162 11.57 -9.12 14.03
CA ASN A 162 10.91 -10.41 14.18
C ASN A 162 9.41 -10.26 14.51
N ALA A 163 8.75 -9.29 13.86
CA ALA A 163 7.36 -8.92 14.12
C ALA A 163 6.55 -8.81 12.84
N GLY A 164 5.29 -9.22 12.93
CA GLY A 164 4.33 -9.16 11.84
C GLY A 164 3.06 -8.45 12.21
N VAL A 165 2.45 -7.84 11.21
CA VAL A 165 1.15 -7.18 11.32
C VAL A 165 0.21 -7.64 10.22
N TYR A 166 -1.07 -7.61 10.54
CA TYR A 166 -2.15 -7.93 9.63
C TYR A 166 -3.01 -6.69 9.35
N ALA A 167 -3.40 -6.51 8.10
CA ALA A 167 -4.40 -5.54 7.69
C ALA A 167 -5.45 -6.16 6.78
N GLU A 168 -6.65 -5.59 6.77
CA GLU A 168 -7.71 -5.95 5.83
C GLU A 168 -8.17 -4.70 5.07
N GLY A 169 -8.24 -4.83 3.74
CA GLY A 169 -8.82 -3.85 2.86
C GLY A 169 -10.15 -4.32 2.31
N ILE A 170 -11.16 -3.46 2.33
CA ILE A 170 -12.46 -3.69 1.71
C ILE A 170 -12.56 -2.85 0.45
N LEU A 171 -12.48 -3.51 -0.69
CA LEU A 171 -12.57 -2.86 -2.00
C LEU A 171 -14.02 -2.90 -2.49
N LYS A 172 -14.60 -1.73 -2.63
CA LYS A 172 -15.97 -1.53 -3.11
C LYS A 172 -16.06 -1.55 -4.63
N PRO A 173 -17.23 -1.84 -5.22
CA PRO A 173 -17.43 -1.82 -6.68
C PRO A 173 -17.16 -0.46 -7.34
N ASN A 174 -17.23 0.64 -6.59
CA ASN A 174 -16.90 1.99 -7.06
C ASN A 174 -15.40 2.29 -7.15
N GLY A 175 -14.54 1.30 -6.84
CA GLY A 175 -13.08 1.45 -6.85
C GLY A 175 -12.48 2.00 -5.55
N GLN A 176 -13.27 2.25 -4.51
CA GLN A 176 -12.75 2.67 -3.22
C GLN A 176 -12.27 1.48 -2.40
N MET A 177 -11.07 1.56 -1.84
CA MET A 177 -10.55 0.63 -0.86
C MET A 177 -10.06 1.37 0.38
N LYS A 178 -10.63 1.04 1.53
CA LYS A 178 -10.18 1.54 2.83
C LYS A 178 -9.41 0.45 3.57
N ILE A 179 -8.26 0.82 4.12
CA ILE A 179 -7.40 -0.03 4.94
C ILE A 179 -7.17 0.69 6.27
N ALA A 180 -7.60 0.08 7.38
CA ALA A 180 -7.15 0.48 8.70
C ALA A 180 -5.72 -0.02 8.86
N MET A 181 -4.79 0.91 9.07
CA MET A 181 -3.37 0.56 9.14
C MET A 181 -3.05 -0.07 10.49
N PRO A 182 -2.43 -1.25 10.48
CA PRO A 182 -1.99 -1.89 11.72
C PRO A 182 -0.82 -1.13 12.33
N VAL A 183 -0.58 -1.37 13.60
CA VAL A 183 0.57 -0.81 14.32
C VAL A 183 1.53 -1.91 14.75
N LEU A 184 2.82 -1.66 14.57
CA LEU A 184 3.87 -2.44 15.22
C LEU A 184 4.07 -1.94 16.67
N THR A 185 4.14 -0.62 16.83
CA THR A 185 4.19 0.09 18.11
C THR A 185 3.32 1.34 18.01
N ALA A 186 2.91 1.94 19.13
CA ALA A 186 2.04 3.11 19.14
C ALA A 186 2.60 4.30 18.36
N ASP A 187 3.92 4.38 18.25
CA ASP A 187 4.69 5.42 17.57
C ASP A 187 5.22 4.99 16.19
N SER A 188 4.80 3.83 15.67
CA SER A 188 5.21 3.37 14.36
C SER A 188 4.38 4.00 13.24
N SER A 189 5.03 4.31 12.11
CA SER A 189 4.37 4.76 10.89
C SER A 189 4.87 4.00 9.67
N VAL A 190 3.97 3.74 8.72
CA VAL A 190 4.35 3.26 7.38
C VAL A 190 4.85 4.46 6.57
N THR A 191 6.11 4.46 6.20
CA THR A 191 6.73 5.54 5.42
C THR A 191 6.80 5.24 3.94
N SER A 192 6.93 3.96 3.58
CA SER A 192 6.79 3.55 2.19
C SER A 192 6.08 2.21 2.05
N LEU A 193 5.44 2.03 0.91
CA LEU A 193 4.77 0.80 0.54
C LEU A 193 4.88 0.60 -0.97
N ASN A 194 5.38 -0.56 -1.40
CA ASN A 194 5.47 -0.94 -2.81
C ASN A 194 4.86 -2.31 -3.00
N LEU A 195 3.72 -2.38 -3.68
CA LEU A 195 2.95 -3.61 -3.88
C LEU A 195 2.81 -3.96 -5.35
N ALA A 196 2.67 -5.24 -5.66
CA ALA A 196 2.38 -5.75 -6.99
C ALA A 196 1.26 -6.81 -6.96
N ILE A 197 0.25 -6.65 -7.80
CA ILE A 197 -0.86 -7.58 -8.05
C ILE A 197 -1.05 -7.76 -9.57
N PRO A 198 -0.94 -8.93 -10.20
CA PRO A 198 -0.38 -10.15 -9.64
C PRO A 198 1.09 -9.96 -9.32
N GLY A 199 1.50 -10.54 -8.21
CA GLY A 199 2.91 -10.55 -7.80
C GLY A 199 3.77 -11.38 -8.75
N THR A 200 5.05 -11.11 -8.73
CA THR A 200 6.09 -12.00 -9.26
C THR A 200 6.75 -12.71 -8.09
N GLY A 201 7.51 -13.76 -8.30
CA GLY A 201 8.27 -14.39 -7.22
C GLY A 201 9.08 -13.34 -6.44
N VAL A 202 9.07 -13.46 -5.14
CA VAL A 202 9.89 -12.64 -4.24
C VAL A 202 10.87 -13.56 -3.55
N SER A 203 12.12 -13.17 -3.53
CA SER A 203 13.15 -13.81 -2.73
C SER A 203 13.90 -12.76 -1.93
N GLY A 204 14.40 -13.14 -0.78
CA GLY A 204 15.14 -12.27 0.11
C GLY A 204 15.72 -13.07 1.27
N ALA A 205 16.20 -12.36 2.28
CA ALA A 205 16.66 -12.97 3.53
C ALA A 205 16.13 -12.15 4.71
N PHE A 206 15.86 -12.83 5.81
CA PHE A 206 15.59 -12.18 7.09
C PHE A 206 16.86 -11.54 7.66
N ALA A 207 16.73 -10.72 8.69
CA ALA A 207 17.87 -10.08 9.36
C ALA A 207 18.91 -11.09 9.88
N ASN A 208 18.45 -12.30 10.23
CA ASN A 208 19.33 -13.42 10.65
C ASN A 208 19.99 -14.16 9.48
N GLY A 209 19.83 -13.71 8.23
CA GLY A 209 20.39 -14.31 7.03
C GLY A 209 19.61 -15.51 6.48
N THR A 210 18.53 -15.96 7.12
CA THR A 210 17.71 -17.07 6.61
C THR A 210 17.03 -16.66 5.30
N PRO A 211 17.27 -17.36 4.19
CA PRO A 211 16.66 -17.02 2.91
C PRO A 211 15.17 -17.41 2.89
N TYR A 212 14.36 -16.62 2.17
CA TYR A 212 13.00 -16.99 1.83
C TYR A 212 12.69 -16.72 0.36
N SER A 213 11.73 -17.44 -0.18
CA SER A 213 11.25 -17.26 -1.55
C SER A 213 9.75 -17.49 -1.63
N LEU A 214 9.03 -16.53 -2.19
CA LEU A 214 7.60 -16.62 -2.46
C LEU A 214 7.35 -16.93 -3.93
N LYS A 215 6.39 -17.80 -4.19
CA LYS A 215 5.99 -18.13 -5.55
C LYS A 215 5.30 -16.93 -6.22
N LYS A 216 5.27 -16.95 -7.56
CA LYS A 216 4.49 -15.99 -8.34
C LYS A 216 3.02 -16.04 -7.92
N GLY A 217 2.35 -14.88 -7.90
CA GLY A 217 0.91 -14.78 -7.65
C GLY A 217 0.11 -15.69 -8.56
N LEU A 218 -0.86 -16.40 -7.99
CA LEU A 218 -1.58 -17.48 -8.66
C LEU A 218 -2.70 -16.98 -9.57
N ASP A 219 -3.24 -15.79 -9.34
CA ASP A 219 -4.33 -15.23 -10.11
C ASP A 219 -3.91 -14.01 -10.93
N ALA A 220 -3.38 -14.26 -12.12
CA ALA A 220 -3.08 -13.21 -13.09
C ALA A 220 -4.34 -12.44 -13.59
N GLY A 221 -5.54 -12.93 -13.29
CA GLY A 221 -6.80 -12.32 -13.69
C GLY A 221 -7.50 -11.54 -12.59
N PHE A 222 -6.91 -11.42 -11.39
CA PHE A 222 -7.52 -10.72 -10.27
C PHE A 222 -7.76 -9.22 -10.56
N VAL A 223 -6.76 -8.55 -11.15
CA VAL A 223 -6.91 -7.18 -11.67
C VAL A 223 -7.21 -7.26 -13.16
N LYS A 224 -8.31 -6.62 -13.58
CA LYS A 224 -8.71 -6.56 -14.98
C LYS A 224 -8.98 -5.12 -15.38
N VAL A 225 -8.55 -4.75 -16.57
CA VAL A 225 -8.69 -3.39 -17.09
C VAL A 225 -9.30 -3.40 -18.48
N LYS A 226 -10.20 -2.45 -18.73
CA LYS A 226 -10.82 -2.15 -20.01
C LYS A 226 -10.54 -0.68 -20.34
N CYS A 227 -9.65 -0.45 -21.30
CA CYS A 227 -9.26 0.90 -21.71
C CYS A 227 -8.73 0.93 -23.13
N ARG A 228 -8.73 2.13 -23.72
CA ARG A 228 -8.05 2.41 -24.99
C ARG A 228 -6.56 2.59 -24.76
N GLN A 229 -5.75 2.27 -25.75
CA GLN A 229 -4.33 2.57 -25.72
C GLN A 229 -4.13 4.09 -25.51
N GLY A 230 -3.18 4.48 -24.67
CA GLY A 230 -2.91 5.86 -24.32
C GLY A 230 -3.92 6.50 -23.34
N GLN A 231 -5.02 5.85 -23.00
CA GLN A 231 -5.98 6.37 -22.03
C GLN A 231 -5.34 6.45 -20.64
N ASN A 232 -5.50 7.61 -19.98
CA ASN A 232 -5.04 7.80 -18.60
C ASN A 232 -6.02 7.15 -17.61
N LEU A 233 -5.48 6.32 -16.75
CA LEU A 233 -6.13 5.77 -15.58
C LEU A 233 -5.76 6.66 -14.38
N LYS A 234 -6.76 7.28 -13.75
CA LYS A 234 -6.55 8.18 -12.60
C LYS A 234 -6.69 7.42 -11.30
N PHE A 235 -5.75 7.65 -10.38
CA PHE A 235 -5.72 7.09 -9.04
C PHE A 235 -5.61 8.23 -8.02
N ALA A 236 -6.20 8.06 -6.86
CA ALA A 236 -6.05 8.97 -5.73
C ALA A 236 -5.88 8.17 -4.45
N THR A 237 -5.16 8.70 -3.49
CA THR A 237 -5.07 8.11 -2.15
C THR A 237 -5.05 9.23 -1.12
N THR A 238 -5.84 9.06 -0.07
CA THR A 238 -5.83 9.93 1.11
C THR A 238 -5.37 9.12 2.30
N PHE A 239 -4.38 9.62 3.01
CA PHE A 239 -3.86 9.05 4.24
C PHE A 239 -4.36 9.89 5.42
N THR A 240 -4.93 9.23 6.42
CA THR A 240 -5.25 9.85 7.71
C THR A 240 -4.12 9.53 8.66
N LEU A 241 -3.47 10.57 9.16
CA LEU A 241 -2.35 10.51 10.08
C LEU A 241 -2.79 11.05 11.43
N GLY A 242 -2.24 10.52 12.52
CA GLY A 242 -2.57 10.99 13.86
C GLY A 242 -1.96 10.11 14.95
N SER A 243 -1.98 10.60 16.17
CA SER A 243 -1.44 9.90 17.33
C SER A 243 -2.22 8.62 17.66
N ARG A 244 -1.57 7.74 18.40
CA ARG A 244 -2.16 6.50 18.95
C ARG A 244 -1.79 6.36 20.41
N ASN A 245 -2.65 5.72 21.18
CA ASN A 245 -2.33 5.33 22.56
C ASN A 245 -1.45 4.07 22.61
N SER A 246 -1.04 3.65 23.78
CA SER A 246 -0.20 2.45 23.99
C SER A 246 -0.85 1.15 23.51
N LEU A 247 -2.17 1.12 23.34
CA LEU A 247 -2.92 0.00 22.76
C LEU A 247 -3.03 0.08 21.22
N GLY A 248 -2.39 1.09 20.59
CA GLY A 248 -2.45 1.29 19.15
C GLY A 248 -3.76 1.92 18.64
N GLN A 249 -4.66 2.35 19.53
CA GLN A 249 -5.93 2.97 19.15
C GLN A 249 -5.69 4.43 18.76
N PRO A 250 -6.36 4.92 17.69
CA PRO A 250 -6.30 6.34 17.31
C PRO A 250 -6.70 7.27 18.46
N THR A 251 -5.93 8.34 18.66
CA THR A 251 -6.19 9.37 19.67
C THR A 251 -5.87 10.76 19.13
N GLY A 252 -6.52 11.77 19.72
CA GLY A 252 -6.26 13.18 19.38
C GLY A 252 -6.69 13.60 17.96
N PRO A 253 -6.26 14.79 17.55
CA PRO A 253 -6.56 15.31 16.23
C PRO A 253 -5.85 14.52 15.13
N THR A 254 -6.48 14.46 13.95
CA THR A 254 -5.92 13.83 12.77
C THR A 254 -5.66 14.86 11.68
N THR A 255 -4.66 14.58 10.87
CA THR A 255 -4.40 15.31 9.62
C THR A 255 -4.62 14.37 8.43
N THR A 256 -4.88 14.95 7.25
CA THR A 256 -5.02 14.19 6.03
C THR A 256 -4.02 14.66 4.99
N VAL A 257 -3.37 13.68 4.34
CA VAL A 257 -2.47 13.91 3.23
C VAL A 257 -3.03 13.19 2.02
N SER A 258 -3.20 13.91 0.92
CA SER A 258 -3.73 13.32 -0.31
C SER A 258 -2.72 13.39 -1.44
N ALA A 259 -2.73 12.38 -2.29
CA ALA A 259 -1.91 12.34 -3.49
C ALA A 259 -2.70 11.74 -4.67
N ASN A 260 -2.35 12.16 -5.88
CA ASN A 260 -2.92 11.66 -7.11
C ASN A 260 -1.83 11.08 -8.02
N SER A 261 -2.19 10.10 -8.81
CA SER A 261 -1.30 9.49 -9.80
C SER A 261 -2.09 9.11 -11.05
N SER A 262 -1.40 8.94 -12.15
CA SER A 262 -2.00 8.40 -13.37
C SER A 262 -1.09 7.36 -14.01
N SER A 263 -1.69 6.39 -14.69
CA SER A 263 -1.01 5.38 -15.49
C SER A 263 -1.63 5.32 -16.87
N LYS A 264 -0.81 5.29 -17.92
CA LYS A 264 -1.31 5.14 -19.29
C LYS A 264 -1.57 3.67 -19.60
N CYS A 265 -2.68 3.40 -20.28
CA CYS A 265 -2.94 2.08 -20.85
C CYS A 265 -2.00 1.85 -22.04
N GLY A 266 -1.18 0.80 -22.00
CA GLY A 266 -0.27 0.45 -23.10
C GLY A 266 1.12 1.06 -23.02
N SER A 267 1.52 1.60 -21.87
CA SER A 267 2.90 1.97 -21.57
C SER A 267 3.71 0.79 -21.04
#